data_a6b1f934dd05b0242cec780fde44f48d
#
_entry.id   a6b1f934dd05b0242cec780fde44f48d
#
_cell.length_a   1.000
_cell.length_b   1.000
_cell.length_c   1.000
_cell.angle_alpha   90.00
_cell.angle_beta   90.00
_cell.angle_gamma   90.00
#
_symmetry.space_group_name_H-M   'P 1'
#
loop_
_entity.id
_entity.type
_entity.pdbx_description
1 polymer ?
#
loop_
_entity_poly.entity_id
_entity_poly.type
_entity_poly.pdbx_seq_one_letter_code
_entity_poly.pdbx_strand_id
1 'polypeptide(L)' 'MFKNNKEEFYTARELAEKLRVNIMTIYRYIKAKKVKAYKIGKEFRIDKNEFDNFLNRVKTK' A
#
# COMPACT_ATOMS: atom_id res chain seq x y z
N MET A 1 -8.06 -13.46 17.91
CA MET A 1 -7.91 -12.98 17.76
C MET A 1 -7.28 -12.43 16.81
N PHE A 2 -7.25 -11.45 16.52
CA PHE A 2 -6.73 -10.91 15.62
C PHE A 2 -5.47 -10.51 15.89
N LYS A 3 -4.63 -10.76 15.50
CA LYS A 3 -3.52 -10.50 15.72
C LYS A 3 -3.20 -9.28 15.29
N ASN A 4 -2.58 -8.59 15.09
CA ASN A 4 -2.14 -7.57 14.83
C ASN A 4 -2.20 -7.23 13.47
N ASN A 5 -3.20 -6.77 13.05
CA ASN A 5 -3.39 -6.47 11.75
C ASN A 5 -2.55 -5.39 11.25
N LYS A 6 -2.02 -4.56 12.09
CA LYS A 6 -1.20 -3.59 11.66
C LYS A 6 -0.03 -4.10 10.98
N GLU A 7 0.41 -5.25 11.27
CA GLU A 7 1.56 -5.82 10.63
C GLU A 7 1.26 -6.41 9.30
N GLU A 8 0.00 -6.51 8.93
CA GLU A 8 -0.33 -7.10 7.66
C GLU A 8 -0.77 -6.08 6.65
N PHE A 9 -0.90 -4.85 7.03
CA PHE A 9 -1.33 -3.80 6.13
C PHE A 9 -0.49 -2.57 6.33
N TYR A 10 -0.33 -1.82 5.27
CA TYR A 10 0.30 -0.52 5.36
C TYR A 10 -0.79 0.52 5.12
N THR A 11 -0.68 1.67 5.77
CA THR A 11 -1.55 2.77 5.38
C THR A 11 -0.89 3.45 4.19
N ALA A 12 -1.64 4.27 3.46
CA ALA A 12 -1.06 4.98 2.34
C ALA A 12 0.07 5.89 2.80
N ARG A 13 -0.07 6.49 3.98
CA ARG A 13 0.96 7.35 4.50
C ARG A 13 2.23 6.55 4.80
N GLU A 14 2.07 5.38 5.39
CA GLU A 14 3.21 4.55 5.70
C GLU A 14 3.95 4.15 4.42
N LEU A 15 3.20 3.85 3.37
CA LEU A 15 3.84 3.48 2.12
C LEU A 15 4.56 4.66 1.52
N ALA A 16 3.98 5.83 1.60
CA ALA A 16 4.61 7.00 1.04
C ALA A 16 5.95 7.25 1.73
N GLU A 17 5.96 7.08 3.05
CA GLU A 17 7.19 7.28 3.78
C GLU A 17 8.22 6.20 3.47
N LYS A 18 7.74 4.98 3.36
CA LYS A 18 8.61 3.88 3.09
C LYS A 18 9.28 4.01 1.74
N LEU A 19 8.54 4.46 0.75
CA LEU A 19 9.07 4.60 -0.58
C LEU A 19 9.65 5.98 -0.83
N ARG A 20 9.51 6.86 0.12
CA ARG A 20 10.01 8.21 0.01
C ARG A 20 9.40 8.95 -1.15
N VAL A 21 8.11 8.84 -1.28
CA VAL A 21 7.38 9.55 -2.33
C VAL A 21 6.27 10.32 -1.68
N ASN A 22 5.65 11.20 -2.42
CA ASN A 22 4.54 11.96 -1.93
C ASN A 22 3.34 11.03 -1.80
N ILE A 23 2.52 11.25 -0.80
CA ILE A 23 1.36 10.40 -0.57
C ILE A 23 0.41 10.44 -1.74
N MET A 24 0.39 11.54 -2.49
CA MET A 24 -0.47 11.60 -3.67
C MET A 24 -0.06 10.57 -4.71
N THR A 25 1.20 10.22 -4.74
CA THR A 25 1.66 9.18 -5.65
C THR A 25 1.04 7.85 -5.29
N ILE A 26 0.93 7.58 -3.99
CA ILE A 26 0.32 6.34 -3.55
C ILE A 26 -1.17 6.34 -3.93
N TYR A 27 -1.84 7.45 -3.74
CA TYR A 27 -3.25 7.52 -4.10
C TYR A 27 -3.45 7.31 -5.61
N ARG A 28 -2.51 7.78 -6.42
CA ARG A 28 -2.61 7.59 -7.82
C ARG A 28 -2.45 6.13 -8.18
N TYR A 29 -1.55 5.42 -7.53
CA TYR A 29 -1.37 4.01 -7.77
C TYR A 29 -2.63 3.23 -7.38
N ILE A 30 -3.25 3.60 -6.29
CA ILE A 30 -4.46 2.94 -5.85
C ILE A 30 -5.58 3.19 -6.85
N LYS A 31 -5.71 4.43 -7.31
CA LYS A 31 -6.74 4.75 -8.24
C LYS A 31 -6.55 4.08 -9.57
N ALA A 32 -5.33 3.89 -9.98
CA ALA A 32 -5.01 3.22 -11.22
C ALA A 32 -5.06 1.71 -11.09
N LYS A 33 -5.38 1.23 -9.90
CA LYS A 33 -5.48 -0.19 -9.63
C LYS A 33 -4.17 -0.93 -9.81
N LYS A 34 -3.07 -0.23 -9.62
CA LYS A 34 -1.78 -0.86 -9.67
C LYS A 34 -1.46 -1.52 -8.36
N VAL A 35 -2.09 -1.03 -7.30
CA VAL A 35 -1.90 -1.60 -5.99
C VAL A 35 -3.28 -1.78 -5.42
N LYS A 36 -3.58 -2.95 -4.91
CA LYS A 36 -4.86 -3.23 -4.34
C LYS A 36 -4.95 -2.67 -2.94
N ALA A 37 -5.98 -1.95 -2.65
CA ALA A 37 -6.15 -1.36 -1.35
C ALA A 37 -7.59 -1.47 -0.90
N TYR A 38 -7.77 -1.45 0.40
CA TYR A 38 -9.09 -1.47 0.98
C TYR A 38 -9.30 -0.14 1.67
N LYS A 39 -10.46 0.44 1.52
CA LYS A 39 -10.73 1.68 2.21
C LYS A 39 -11.49 1.36 3.47
N ILE A 40 -10.90 1.60 4.61
CA ILE A 40 -11.52 1.31 5.87
C ILE A 40 -11.60 2.62 6.62
N GLY A 41 -12.81 3.08 6.84
CA GLY A 41 -13.01 4.37 7.44
C GLY A 41 -12.53 5.42 6.47
N LYS A 42 -11.62 6.24 6.88
CA LYS A 42 -11.12 7.27 6.03
C LYS A 42 -9.75 6.99 5.50
N GLU A 43 -9.23 5.82 5.77
CA GLU A 43 -7.90 5.49 5.35
C GLU A 43 -7.83 4.32 4.44
N PHE A 44 -6.92 4.33 3.51
CA PHE A 44 -6.67 3.18 2.68
C PHE A 44 -5.68 2.27 3.39
N ARG A 45 -5.93 0.99 3.30
CA ARG A 45 -5.04 -0.02 3.86
C ARG A 45 -4.59 -0.90 2.73
N ILE A 46 -3.30 -1.08 2.58
CA ILE A 46 -2.73 -1.86 1.51
C ILE A 46 -2.15 -3.13 2.08
N ASP A 47 -2.61 -4.25 1.61
CA ASP A 47 -2.13 -5.54 2.05
C ASP A 47 -0.65 -5.66 1.73
N LYS A 48 0.14 -6.10 2.69
CA LYS A 48 1.57 -6.22 2.47
C LYS A 48 1.91 -7.17 1.36
N ASN A 49 1.15 -8.24 1.22
CA ASN A 49 1.43 -9.17 0.14
C ASN A 49 1.16 -8.53 -1.20
N GLU A 50 0.11 -7.72 -1.29
CA GLU A 50 -0.17 -7.04 -2.54
C GLU A 50 0.91 -6.02 -2.86
N PHE A 51 1.44 -5.38 -1.83
CA PHE A 51 2.48 -4.42 -2.03
C PHE A 51 3.76 -5.12 -2.51
N ASP A 52 4.07 -6.28 -1.94
CA ASP A 52 5.23 -7.03 -2.35
C ASP A 52 5.08 -7.46 -3.82
N ASN A 53 3.88 -7.87 -4.21
CA ASN A 53 3.63 -8.24 -5.59
C ASN A 53 3.81 -7.05 -6.51
N PHE A 54 3.35 -5.90 -6.06
CA PHE A 54 3.49 -4.68 -6.84
C PHE A 54 4.97 -4.38 -7.05
N LEU A 55 5.77 -4.48 -6.00
CA LEU A 55 7.19 -4.22 -6.11
C LEU A 55 7.85 -5.19 -7.07
N ASN A 56 7.45 -6.43 -7.02
CA ASN A 56 8.05 -7.41 -7.92
C ASN A 56 7.71 -7.12 -9.36
N ARG A 57 6.52 -6.60 -9.61
CA ARG A 57 6.15 -6.29 -10.97
C ARG A 57 6.89 -5.09 -11.53
N VAL A 58 7.24 -4.13 -10.70
CA VAL A 58 7.90 -2.94 -11.19
C VAL A 58 9.41 -2.97 -11.02
N LYS A 59 9.94 -4.08 -10.48
CA LYS A 59 11.30 -4.19 -10.25
C LYS A 59 12.08 -4.17 -11.52
N THR A 60 13.12 -3.42 -11.58
CA THR A 60 13.87 -3.42 -12.76
C THR A 60 15.05 -4.18 -12.52
N LYS A 61 15.47 -4.95 -13.13
CA LYS A 61 16.43 -5.80 -12.89
C LYS A 61 17.47 -5.65 -13.25
#